data_96f1adae74ff5fa69427c5c296b02a28
#
_entry.id   96f1adae74ff5fa69427c5c296b02a28
#
_cell.length_a   1.000
_cell.length_b   1.000
_cell.length_c   1.000
_cell.angle_alpha   90.00
_cell.angle_beta   90.00
_cell.angle_gamma   90.00
#
_symmetry.space_group_name_H-M   'P 1'
#
loop_
_entity.id
_entity.type
_entity.pdbx_description
1 polymer ?
#
loop_
_entity_poly.entity_id
_entity_poly.type
_entity_poly.pdbx_seq_one_letter_code
_entity_poly.pdbx_strand_id
1 'polypeptide(L)'
;MMRSWFPVALVLAVAGSAAAQDAPGAKLYRIVDGKADAKTYNGYRRFHAGCNHCHGQDGLGSTFGPSLVDRLPDLDAFRRIVRNGTGSGTSVMKGFADDPNVAPYIDDIFAYLQARADGALGRGRPERVD
;
A
#
# COMPACT_ATOMS: atom_id res chain seq x y z
N MET A 1 33.25 7.55 -57.90
CA MET A 1 33.32 7.62 -56.44
C MET A 1 31.90 7.81 -55.88
N MET A 2 31.23 6.72 -55.49
CA MET A 2 29.88 6.74 -54.93
C MET A 2 29.98 6.58 -53.42
N ARG A 3 29.60 7.61 -52.66
CA ARG A 3 29.56 7.58 -51.20
C ARG A 3 28.14 7.17 -50.76
N SER A 4 28.00 5.92 -50.33
CA SER A 4 26.77 5.40 -49.76
C SER A 4 26.58 5.98 -48.36
N TRP A 5 25.53 6.76 -48.17
CA TRP A 5 25.05 7.15 -46.85
C TRP A 5 23.99 6.15 -46.40
N PHE A 6 24.29 5.39 -45.36
CA PHE A 6 23.27 4.60 -44.63
C PHE A 6 22.74 5.44 -43.50
N PRO A 7 21.42 5.61 -43.41
CA PRO A 7 20.82 6.21 -42.22
C PRO A 7 20.83 5.21 -41.09
N VAL A 8 21.49 5.56 -39.98
CA VAL A 8 21.39 4.84 -38.72
C VAL A 8 20.02 5.15 -38.11
N ALA A 9 19.11 4.19 -38.14
CA ALA A 9 17.84 4.27 -37.44
C ALA A 9 18.09 4.08 -35.93
N LEU A 10 17.95 5.16 -35.18
CA LEU A 10 17.98 5.13 -33.73
C LEU A 10 16.65 4.56 -33.22
N VAL A 11 16.64 3.29 -32.83
CA VAL A 11 15.47 2.67 -32.16
C VAL A 11 15.52 3.07 -30.68
N LEU A 12 14.65 4.02 -30.30
CA LEU A 12 14.38 4.34 -28.90
C LEU A 12 13.51 3.21 -28.30
N ALA A 13 14.16 2.33 -27.53
CA ALA A 13 13.44 1.37 -26.71
C ALA A 13 12.83 2.09 -25.50
N VAL A 14 11.52 2.32 -25.54
CA VAL A 14 10.76 2.76 -24.36
C VAL A 14 10.55 1.53 -23.49
N ALA A 15 11.44 1.33 -22.51
CA ALA A 15 11.24 0.33 -21.47
C ALA A 15 10.15 0.83 -20.50
N GLY A 16 8.97 0.27 -20.65
CA GLY A 16 7.85 0.54 -19.73
C GLY A 16 8.16 -0.01 -18.33
N SER A 17 8.30 0.86 -17.35
CA SER A 17 8.51 0.51 -15.93
C SER A 17 7.20 0.20 -15.23
N ALA A 18 6.47 -0.84 -15.65
CA ALA A 18 5.23 -1.26 -14.98
C ALA A 18 5.42 -2.39 -13.95
N ALA A 19 6.61 -3.01 -13.89
CA ALA A 19 6.81 -4.23 -13.09
C ALA A 19 7.36 -4.01 -11.67
N ALA A 20 7.62 -2.77 -11.24
CA ALA A 20 8.28 -2.52 -9.96
C ALA A 20 7.33 -2.53 -8.74
N GLN A 21 6.02 -2.45 -8.93
CA GLN A 21 5.04 -2.31 -7.84
C GLN A 21 4.56 -3.65 -7.27
N ASP A 22 4.72 -4.74 -7.99
CA ASP A 22 4.30 -6.08 -7.55
C ASP A 22 5.49 -6.98 -7.15
N ALA A 23 6.70 -6.46 -7.13
CA ALA A 23 7.87 -7.22 -6.68
C ALA A 23 7.79 -7.48 -5.17
N PRO A 24 8.19 -8.69 -4.68
CA PRO A 24 8.25 -8.96 -3.25
C PRO A 24 9.12 -7.92 -2.53
N GLY A 25 8.54 -7.28 -1.51
CA GLY A 25 9.23 -6.23 -0.74
C GLY A 25 9.23 -4.84 -1.38
N ALA A 26 8.54 -4.66 -2.53
CA ALA A 26 8.39 -3.34 -3.12
C ALA A 26 7.66 -2.38 -2.17
N LYS A 27 8.12 -1.13 -2.12
CA LYS A 27 7.49 -0.09 -1.31
C LYS A 27 6.36 0.57 -2.09
N LEU A 28 5.14 0.44 -1.57
CA LEU A 28 3.95 1.03 -2.19
C LEU A 28 3.73 2.48 -1.80
N TYR A 29 4.42 2.94 -0.76
CA TYR A 29 4.34 4.32 -0.27
C TYR A 29 5.46 5.19 -0.83
N ARG A 30 5.23 6.49 -0.82
CA ARG A 30 6.28 7.50 -1.03
C ARG A 30 6.13 8.60 0.02
N ILE A 31 7.23 8.86 0.75
CA ILE A 31 7.33 9.94 1.72
C ILE A 31 8.37 10.94 1.21
N VAL A 32 7.97 12.21 1.13
CA VAL A 32 8.82 13.32 0.67
C VAL A 32 8.79 14.40 1.73
N ASP A 33 9.95 14.71 2.30
CA ASP A 33 10.07 15.71 3.37
C ASP A 33 9.08 15.47 4.54
N GLY A 34 8.90 14.20 4.92
CA GLY A 34 7.97 13.79 5.98
C GLY A 34 6.50 13.77 5.59
N LYS A 35 6.16 14.12 4.34
CA LYS A 35 4.79 14.17 3.84
C LYS A 35 4.46 12.94 2.99
N ALA A 36 3.26 12.43 3.14
CA ALA A 36 2.77 11.27 2.40
C ALA A 36 2.26 11.66 1.01
N ASP A 37 2.56 10.83 0.01
CA ASP A 37 1.92 10.94 -1.29
C ASP A 37 0.41 10.68 -1.21
N ALA A 38 -0.33 11.01 -2.26
CA ALA A 38 -1.79 10.91 -2.28
C ALA A 38 -2.31 9.51 -1.97
N LYS A 39 -1.65 8.47 -2.46
CA LYS A 39 -2.01 7.07 -2.23
C LYS A 39 -1.84 6.70 -0.76
N THR A 40 -0.69 6.97 -0.20
CA THR A 40 -0.37 6.70 1.21
C THR A 40 -1.29 7.48 2.15
N TYR A 41 -1.55 8.75 1.84
CA TYR A 41 -2.50 9.56 2.60
C TYR A 41 -3.93 9.05 2.51
N ASN A 42 -4.38 8.58 1.34
CA ASN A 42 -5.68 7.94 1.20
C ASN A 42 -5.76 6.67 2.04
N GLY A 43 -4.70 5.86 2.07
CA GLY A 43 -4.58 4.68 2.93
C GLY A 43 -4.75 5.01 4.40
N TYR A 44 -4.13 6.08 4.89
CA TYR A 44 -4.35 6.59 6.25
C TYR A 44 -5.83 6.87 6.52
N ARG A 45 -6.49 7.59 5.61
CA ARG A 45 -7.91 7.94 5.77
C ARG A 45 -8.80 6.70 5.79
N ARG A 46 -8.57 5.76 4.88
CA ARG A 46 -9.34 4.51 4.77
C ARG A 46 -9.15 3.62 5.99
N PHE A 47 -7.92 3.50 6.45
CA PHE A 47 -7.62 2.74 7.66
C PHE A 47 -8.38 3.30 8.88
N HIS A 48 -8.33 4.61 9.09
CA HIS A 48 -8.99 5.24 10.24
C HIS A 48 -10.51 5.40 10.09
N ALA A 49 -11.06 5.12 8.91
CA ALA A 49 -12.50 5.07 8.71
C ALA A 49 -13.13 3.76 9.20
N GLY A 50 -12.37 2.66 9.28
CA GLY A 50 -12.93 1.36 9.62
C GLY A 50 -11.98 0.38 10.32
N CYS A 51 -10.76 0.25 9.84
CA CYS A 51 -9.82 -0.77 10.32
C CYS A 51 -9.32 -0.51 11.75
N ASN A 52 -9.20 0.75 12.14
CA ASN A 52 -8.72 1.16 13.46
C ASN A 52 -9.62 0.71 14.62
N HIS A 53 -10.88 0.42 14.37
CA HIS A 53 -11.79 -0.08 15.41
C HIS A 53 -11.30 -1.40 16.03
N CYS A 54 -10.67 -2.25 15.24
CA CYS A 54 -10.09 -3.50 15.71
C CYS A 54 -8.57 -3.45 15.81
N HIS A 55 -7.91 -2.85 14.82
CA HIS A 55 -6.44 -2.84 14.74
C HIS A 55 -5.78 -1.65 15.47
N GLY A 56 -6.57 -0.86 16.18
CA GLY A 56 -6.09 0.25 16.99
C GLY A 56 -5.71 1.50 16.19
N GLN A 57 -5.61 2.61 16.89
CA GLN A 57 -5.13 3.86 16.33
C GLN A 57 -3.74 3.68 15.73
N ASP A 58 -3.52 4.18 14.55
CA ASP A 58 -2.25 4.09 13.83
C ASP A 58 -1.75 2.66 13.57
N GLY A 59 -2.64 1.66 13.64
CA GLY A 59 -2.31 0.27 13.38
C GLY A 59 -1.54 -0.44 14.50
N LEU A 60 -1.55 0.11 15.72
CA LEU A 60 -0.78 -0.41 16.85
C LEU A 60 -1.40 -1.62 17.55
N GLY A 61 -2.56 -2.07 17.08
CA GLY A 61 -3.29 -3.18 17.68
C GLY A 61 -4.17 -2.78 18.84
N SER A 62 -5.04 -3.70 19.23
CA SER A 62 -5.93 -3.60 20.38
C SER A 62 -6.29 -4.99 20.89
N THR A 63 -7.21 -5.06 21.86
CA THR A 63 -7.78 -6.33 22.32
C THR A 63 -8.50 -7.10 21.19
N PHE A 64 -8.99 -6.40 20.17
CA PHE A 64 -9.80 -6.98 19.10
C PHE A 64 -9.02 -7.38 17.84
N GLY A 65 -7.80 -6.90 17.68
CA GLY A 65 -6.99 -7.20 16.51
C GLY A 65 -5.50 -6.93 16.72
N PRO A 66 -4.63 -7.63 15.98
CA PRO A 66 -3.19 -7.50 16.14
C PRO A 66 -2.67 -6.15 15.64
N SER A 67 -1.47 -5.79 16.14
CA SER A 67 -0.68 -4.70 15.58
C SER A 67 -0.30 -5.01 14.14
N LEU A 68 -0.67 -4.13 13.22
CA LEU A 68 -0.27 -4.19 11.81
C LEU A 68 1.04 -3.43 11.54
N VAL A 69 1.53 -2.70 12.52
CA VAL A 69 2.86 -2.07 12.47
C VAL A 69 3.95 -3.10 12.76
N ASP A 70 3.73 -3.97 13.76
CA ASP A 70 4.71 -4.98 14.17
C ASP A 70 4.60 -6.28 13.35
N ARG A 71 3.44 -6.55 12.75
CA ARG A 71 3.11 -7.82 12.09
C ARG A 71 2.37 -7.59 10.78
N LEU A 72 2.88 -6.73 9.93
CA LEU A 72 2.29 -6.53 8.61
C LEU A 72 2.59 -7.77 7.74
N PRO A 73 1.56 -8.47 7.22
CA PRO A 73 1.78 -9.56 6.27
C PRO A 73 2.32 -9.01 4.94
N ASP A 74 2.80 -9.90 4.06
CA ASP A 74 3.11 -9.50 2.70
C ASP A 74 1.85 -9.01 1.95
N LEU A 75 2.06 -8.31 0.85
CA LEU A 75 0.98 -7.65 0.12
C LEU A 75 -0.10 -8.63 -0.37
N ASP A 76 0.29 -9.79 -0.86
CA ASP A 76 -0.67 -10.77 -1.38
C ASP A 76 -1.49 -11.40 -0.25
N ALA A 77 -0.85 -11.71 0.86
CA ALA A 77 -1.54 -12.17 2.06
C ALA A 77 -2.49 -11.07 2.60
N PHE A 78 -2.03 -9.83 2.63
CA PHE A 78 -2.86 -8.69 3.06
C PHE A 78 -4.10 -8.53 2.17
N ARG A 79 -3.93 -8.56 0.85
CA ARG A 79 -5.03 -8.49 -0.11
C ARG A 79 -6.05 -9.62 0.10
N ARG A 80 -5.59 -10.86 0.29
CA ARG A 80 -6.46 -12.00 0.55
C ARG A 80 -7.23 -11.87 1.86
N ILE A 81 -6.55 -11.50 2.94
CA ILE A 81 -7.14 -11.36 4.27
C ILE A 81 -8.19 -10.25 4.26
N VAL A 82 -7.89 -9.10 3.70
CA VAL A 82 -8.84 -7.98 3.67
C VAL A 82 -10.05 -8.30 2.80
N ARG A 83 -9.88 -8.97 1.66
CA ARG A 83 -11.00 -9.36 0.78
C ARG A 83 -11.88 -10.43 1.38
N ASN A 84 -11.28 -11.48 1.91
CA ASN A 84 -12.00 -12.69 2.28
C ASN A 84 -12.27 -12.80 3.78
N GLY A 85 -11.59 -12.00 4.60
CA GLY A 85 -11.61 -12.16 6.04
C GLY A 85 -10.73 -13.31 6.51
N THR A 86 -10.67 -13.49 7.81
CA THR A 86 -9.91 -14.57 8.45
C THR A 86 -10.43 -14.83 9.86
N GLY A 87 -10.09 -15.99 10.41
CA GLY A 87 -10.41 -16.37 11.77
C GLY A 87 -11.68 -17.18 11.91
N SER A 88 -12.02 -17.53 13.15
CA SER A 88 -13.21 -18.29 13.51
C SER A 88 -13.67 -17.95 14.94
N GLY A 89 -14.92 -18.31 15.24
CA GLY A 89 -15.49 -18.04 16.56
C GLY A 89 -15.53 -16.54 16.88
N THR A 90 -14.92 -16.13 18.01
CA THR A 90 -14.88 -14.74 18.47
C THR A 90 -13.70 -13.93 17.92
N SER A 91 -12.75 -14.60 17.27
CA SER A 91 -11.55 -13.98 16.65
C SER A 91 -11.71 -13.92 15.14
N VAL A 92 -12.70 -13.14 14.67
CA VAL A 92 -13.06 -13.07 13.25
C VAL A 92 -12.80 -11.66 12.71
N MET A 93 -12.04 -11.58 11.63
CA MET A 93 -12.00 -10.42 10.74
C MET A 93 -12.92 -10.71 9.56
N LYS A 94 -13.95 -9.87 9.36
CA LYS A 94 -14.82 -10.00 8.18
C LYS A 94 -14.09 -9.67 6.89
N GLY A 95 -14.54 -10.20 5.77
CA GLY A 95 -14.06 -9.81 4.44
C GLY A 95 -14.71 -8.52 3.95
N PHE A 96 -13.97 -7.78 3.13
CA PHE A 96 -14.37 -6.49 2.58
C PHE A 96 -14.42 -6.48 1.05
N ALA A 97 -14.53 -7.65 0.40
CA ALA A 97 -14.52 -7.74 -1.06
C ALA A 97 -15.61 -6.88 -1.74
N ASP A 98 -16.75 -6.72 -1.08
CA ASP A 98 -17.91 -5.98 -1.60
C ASP A 98 -18.05 -4.56 -1.00
N ASP A 99 -17.11 -4.15 -0.15
CA ASP A 99 -17.15 -2.81 0.45
C ASP A 99 -16.50 -1.78 -0.51
N PRO A 100 -17.29 -0.84 -1.07
CA PRO A 100 -16.77 0.15 -2.04
C PRO A 100 -15.79 1.15 -1.42
N ASN A 101 -15.75 1.25 -0.10
CA ASN A 101 -14.83 2.14 0.62
C ASN A 101 -13.50 1.46 0.98
N VAL A 102 -13.43 0.15 0.85
CA VAL A 102 -12.24 -0.66 1.20
C VAL A 102 -11.67 -1.39 -0.02
N ALA A 103 -12.48 -2.18 -0.71
CA ALA A 103 -12.01 -3.07 -1.77
C ALA A 103 -11.15 -2.39 -2.86
N PRO A 104 -11.52 -1.21 -3.39
CA PRO A 104 -10.71 -0.51 -4.39
C PRO A 104 -9.42 0.10 -3.83
N TYR A 105 -9.29 0.19 -2.50
CA TYR A 105 -8.23 0.93 -1.81
C TYR A 105 -7.36 0.05 -0.92
N ILE A 106 -7.40 -1.27 -1.08
CA ILE A 106 -6.61 -2.21 -0.26
C ILE A 106 -5.13 -1.90 -0.36
N ASP A 107 -4.63 -1.60 -1.56
CA ASP A 107 -3.22 -1.26 -1.78
C ASP A 107 -2.84 0.11 -1.20
N ASP A 108 -3.76 1.06 -1.17
CA ASP A 108 -3.55 2.35 -0.51
C ASP A 108 -3.43 2.17 1.01
N ILE A 109 -4.31 1.35 1.58
CA ILE A 109 -4.27 0.99 3.02
C ILE A 109 -2.96 0.29 3.34
N PHE A 110 -2.53 -0.66 2.50
CA PHE A 110 -1.25 -1.32 2.66
C PHE A 110 -0.07 -0.34 2.58
N ALA A 111 -0.07 0.59 1.63
CA ALA A 111 0.96 1.61 1.51
C ALA A 111 1.12 2.43 2.80
N TYR A 112 0.01 2.84 3.41
CA TYR A 112 0.04 3.52 4.70
C TYR A 112 0.63 2.64 5.81
N LEU A 113 0.15 1.42 5.95
CA LEU A 113 0.63 0.50 6.99
C LEU A 113 2.10 0.11 6.79
N GLN A 114 2.54 -0.05 5.54
CA GLN A 114 3.94 -0.31 5.22
C GLN A 114 4.84 0.87 5.60
N ALA A 115 4.41 2.11 5.32
CA ALA A 115 5.14 3.29 5.74
C ALA A 115 5.24 3.41 7.26
N ARG A 116 4.19 3.01 7.98
CA ARG A 116 4.18 2.93 9.45
C ARG A 116 5.14 1.85 9.96
N ALA A 117 5.05 0.64 9.40
CA ALA A 117 5.87 -0.52 9.78
C ALA A 117 7.36 -0.27 9.52
N ASP A 118 7.69 0.43 8.43
CA ASP A 118 9.06 0.79 8.07
C ASP A 118 9.60 2.00 8.88
N GLY A 119 8.77 2.66 9.68
CA GLY A 119 9.14 3.87 10.41
C GLY A 119 9.26 5.13 9.53
N ALA A 120 8.81 5.08 8.28
CA ALA A 120 8.80 6.22 7.37
C ALA A 120 7.72 7.24 7.73
N LEU A 121 6.64 6.81 8.39
CA LEU A 121 5.61 7.67 8.99
C LEU A 121 5.51 7.42 10.50
N GLY A 122 5.40 8.50 11.25
CA GLY A 122 5.08 8.48 12.67
C GLY A 122 3.58 8.30 12.93
N ARG A 123 3.18 8.47 14.18
CA ARG A 123 1.78 8.41 14.59
C ARG A 123 1.04 9.68 14.19
N GLY A 124 -0.28 9.53 14.09
CA GLY A 124 -1.17 10.63 13.81
C GLY A 124 -1.42 10.85 12.32
N ARG A 125 -2.14 11.93 12.02
CA ARG A 125 -2.48 12.28 10.64
C ARG A 125 -1.26 12.81 9.91
N PRO A 126 -0.82 12.18 8.83
CA PRO A 126 0.30 12.69 8.04
C PRO A 126 -0.11 13.95 7.27
N GLU A 127 0.87 14.81 7.00
CA GLU A 127 0.71 15.81 5.95
C GLU A 127 0.76 15.14 4.58
N ARG A 128 0.11 15.76 3.60
CA ARG A 128 0.12 15.29 2.21
C ARG A 128 1.03 16.16 1.36
N VAL A 129 1.74 15.51 0.44
CA VAL A 129 2.41 16.21 -0.66
C VAL A 129 1.34 16.76 -1.59
N ASP A 130 1.43 18.03 -1.97
CA ASP A 130 0.53 18.70 -2.92
C ASP A 130 0.75 18.21 -4.36
#